data_d62e9b014597ee700a4d221595a16265
#
_entry.id   d62e9b014597ee700a4d221595a16265
#
_cell.length_a   1.000
_cell.length_b   1.000
_cell.length_c   1.000
_cell.angle_alpha   90.00
_cell.angle_beta   90.00
_cell.angle_gamma   90.00
#
_symmetry.space_group_name_H-M   'P 1'
#
loop_
_entity.id
_entity.type
_entity.pdbx_description
1 polymer ?
#
loop_
_entity_poly.entity_id
_entity_poly.type
_entity_poly.pdbx_seq_one_letter_code
_entity_poly.pdbx_strand_id
1 'polypeptide(L)'
;MEKREILKETDLFVLDMDGTFYLDTDVLDGALDFLEEVKKAGKRYVFFTNNSSKSPKTYIDKLAKMGCYIKRNQIITSGDVMIQYLKEYYPEKKVYLVGTPDLEENFRENGILLTREMPDVVVIGFDMTLTYEKLERACT
;
A
#
# COMPACT_ATOMS: atom_id res chain seq x y z
N MET A 1 -19.72 -14.05 -21.69
CA MET A 1 -19.23 -14.94 -20.60
C MET A 1 -20.01 -14.60 -19.33
N GLU A 2 -20.68 -15.59 -18.76
CA GLU A 2 -21.46 -15.37 -17.54
C GLU A 2 -20.53 -15.04 -16.36
N LYS A 3 -20.99 -14.17 -15.43
CA LYS A 3 -20.20 -13.78 -14.23
C LYS A 3 -19.65 -14.97 -13.45
N ARG A 4 -20.41 -16.07 -13.40
CA ARG A 4 -20.00 -17.34 -12.75
C ARG A 4 -18.82 -18.03 -13.43
N GLU A 5 -18.71 -17.94 -14.75
CA GLU A 5 -17.60 -18.54 -15.50
C GLU A 5 -16.31 -17.75 -15.26
N ILE A 6 -16.38 -16.42 -15.28
CA ILE A 6 -15.24 -15.56 -14.96
C ILE A 6 -14.68 -15.88 -13.57
N LEU A 7 -15.54 -16.01 -12.57
CA LEU A 7 -15.12 -16.36 -11.21
C LEU A 7 -14.49 -17.74 -11.11
N LYS A 8 -14.94 -18.72 -11.90
CA LYS A 8 -14.34 -20.06 -11.94
C LYS A 8 -12.93 -20.05 -12.54
N GLU A 9 -12.70 -19.24 -13.55
CA GLU A 9 -11.42 -19.14 -14.26
C GLU A 9 -10.43 -18.18 -13.58
N THR A 10 -10.88 -17.36 -12.61
CA THR A 10 -10.03 -16.43 -11.88
C THR A 10 -9.20 -17.15 -10.83
N ASP A 11 -7.88 -17.06 -10.89
CA ASP A 11 -6.94 -17.66 -9.91
C ASP A 11 -6.50 -16.68 -8.84
N LEU A 12 -6.47 -15.37 -9.16
CA LEU A 12 -6.02 -14.30 -8.28
C LEU A 12 -7.02 -13.15 -8.28
N PHE A 13 -7.44 -12.75 -7.09
CA PHE A 13 -8.25 -11.56 -6.87
C PHE A 13 -7.37 -10.41 -6.38
N VAL A 14 -7.36 -9.30 -7.10
CA VAL A 14 -6.72 -8.05 -6.66
C VAL A 14 -7.81 -7.16 -6.09
N LEU A 15 -7.72 -6.86 -4.80
CA LEU A 15 -8.77 -6.20 -4.04
C LEU A 15 -8.29 -4.84 -3.53
N ASP A 16 -9.06 -3.80 -3.80
CA ASP A 16 -8.92 -2.53 -3.11
C ASP A 16 -9.38 -2.64 -1.64
N MET A 17 -8.99 -1.71 -0.80
CA MET A 17 -9.31 -1.76 0.63
C MET A 17 -10.29 -0.67 1.06
N ASP A 18 -9.90 0.59 0.99
CA ASP A 18 -10.70 1.71 1.50
C ASP A 18 -11.96 1.91 0.63
N GLY A 19 -13.14 1.73 1.23
CA GLY A 19 -14.43 1.80 0.54
C GLY A 19 -14.84 0.54 -0.24
N THR A 20 -13.99 -0.49 -0.31
CA THR A 20 -14.26 -1.76 -1.00
C THR A 20 -14.31 -2.95 -0.04
N PHE A 21 -13.35 -3.05 0.87
CA PHE A 21 -13.29 -4.12 1.87
C PHE A 21 -13.76 -3.63 3.24
N TYR A 22 -13.42 -2.41 3.61
CA TYR A 22 -13.84 -1.74 4.83
C TYR A 22 -14.14 -0.25 4.57
N LEU A 23 -14.91 0.35 5.46
CA LEU A 23 -15.09 1.80 5.54
C LEU A 23 -14.61 2.25 6.92
N ASP A 24 -13.55 3.06 6.98
CA ASP A 24 -12.86 3.48 8.18
C ASP A 24 -12.37 2.28 9.03
N THR A 25 -13.12 1.85 10.03
CA THR A 25 -12.81 0.67 10.89
C THR A 25 -13.78 -0.49 10.71
N ASP A 26 -14.84 -0.29 9.94
CA ASP A 26 -15.93 -1.26 9.79
C ASP A 26 -15.77 -2.07 8.51
N VAL A 27 -15.63 -3.37 8.65
CA VAL A 27 -15.60 -4.30 7.51
C VAL A 27 -16.98 -4.32 6.86
N LEU A 28 -17.01 -4.24 5.52
CA LEU A 28 -18.26 -4.31 4.79
C LEU A 28 -18.89 -5.70 4.88
N ASP A 29 -20.22 -5.75 4.91
CA ASP A 29 -20.98 -6.99 4.98
C ASP A 29 -20.58 -7.96 3.86
N GLY A 30 -20.26 -9.20 4.23
CA GLY A 30 -19.86 -10.25 3.31
C GLY A 30 -18.39 -10.20 2.85
N ALA A 31 -17.61 -9.17 3.21
CA ALA A 31 -16.22 -9.05 2.77
C ALA A 31 -15.31 -10.16 3.34
N LEU A 32 -15.45 -10.50 4.62
CA LEU A 32 -14.70 -11.61 5.23
C LEU A 32 -15.16 -12.96 4.67
N ASP A 33 -16.46 -13.16 4.50
CA ASP A 33 -17.02 -14.38 3.92
C ASP A 33 -16.51 -14.61 2.49
N PHE A 34 -16.40 -13.54 1.70
CA PHE A 34 -15.80 -13.61 0.36
C PHE A 34 -14.36 -14.12 0.39
N LEU A 35 -13.51 -13.62 1.31
CA LEU A 35 -12.14 -14.10 1.43
C LEU A 35 -12.06 -15.57 1.84
N GLU A 36 -12.97 -16.02 2.72
CA GLU A 36 -13.05 -17.43 3.11
C GLU A 36 -13.47 -18.33 1.93
N GLU A 37 -14.42 -17.90 1.12
CA GLU A 37 -14.83 -18.64 -0.08
C GLU A 37 -13.70 -18.68 -1.13
N VAL A 38 -12.94 -17.60 -1.31
CA VAL A 38 -11.75 -17.56 -2.19
C VAL A 38 -10.72 -18.61 -1.72
N LYS A 39 -10.45 -18.69 -0.42
CA LYS A 39 -9.52 -19.67 0.16
C LYS A 39 -10.03 -21.10 0.00
N LYS A 40 -11.31 -21.37 0.30
CA LYS A 40 -11.94 -22.70 0.14
C LYS A 40 -11.89 -23.19 -1.31
N ALA A 41 -12.00 -22.28 -2.26
CA ALA A 41 -11.88 -22.58 -3.68
C ALA A 41 -10.43 -22.82 -4.14
N GLY A 42 -9.43 -22.76 -3.23
CA GLY A 42 -8.00 -22.90 -3.54
C GLY A 42 -7.42 -21.74 -4.34
N LYS A 43 -8.10 -20.60 -4.35
CA LYS A 43 -7.70 -19.40 -5.08
C LYS A 43 -6.93 -18.43 -4.18
N ARG A 44 -6.33 -17.41 -4.79
CA ARG A 44 -5.50 -16.42 -4.11
C ARG A 44 -6.14 -15.04 -4.15
N TYR A 45 -5.79 -14.21 -3.17
CA TYR A 45 -6.10 -12.79 -3.20
C TYR A 45 -4.92 -11.97 -2.71
N VAL A 46 -4.85 -10.73 -3.15
CA VAL A 46 -3.92 -9.71 -2.71
C VAL A 46 -4.66 -8.39 -2.56
N PHE A 47 -4.44 -7.71 -1.46
CA PHE A 47 -4.89 -6.34 -1.31
C PHE A 47 -3.94 -5.39 -2.03
N PHE A 48 -4.50 -4.44 -2.74
CA PHE A 48 -3.78 -3.39 -3.45
C PHE A 48 -4.37 -2.04 -3.08
N THR A 49 -3.56 -1.12 -2.55
CA THR A 49 -4.02 0.21 -2.18
C THR A 49 -3.16 1.31 -2.78
N ASN A 50 -3.83 2.34 -3.30
CA ASN A 50 -3.17 3.58 -3.74
C ASN A 50 -2.90 4.55 -2.59
N ASN A 51 -3.37 4.26 -1.37
CA ASN A 51 -3.12 5.08 -0.20
C ASN A 51 -1.71 4.80 0.36
N SER A 52 -0.81 5.75 0.14
CA SER A 52 0.59 5.68 0.58
C SER A 52 0.82 6.22 2.00
N SER A 53 -0.22 6.66 2.72
CA SER A 53 -0.05 7.24 4.05
C SER A 53 0.39 6.26 5.13
N LYS A 54 0.29 4.95 4.85
CA LYS A 54 0.62 3.88 5.79
C LYS A 54 1.52 2.84 5.14
N SER A 55 2.40 2.25 5.96
CA SER A 55 3.22 1.11 5.56
C SER A 55 2.39 -0.17 5.44
N PRO A 56 2.87 -1.20 4.71
CA PRO A 56 2.24 -2.52 4.69
C PRO A 56 2.05 -3.12 6.09
N LYS A 57 3.02 -2.92 6.99
CA LYS A 57 2.94 -3.38 8.38
C LYS A 57 1.74 -2.78 9.10
N THR A 58 1.56 -1.46 8.99
CA THR A 58 0.43 -0.75 9.60
C THR A 58 -0.90 -1.23 9.05
N TYR A 59 -0.99 -1.53 7.75
CA TYR A 59 -2.20 -2.10 7.15
C TYR A 59 -2.46 -3.53 7.62
N ILE A 60 -1.44 -4.38 7.74
CA ILE A 60 -1.57 -5.75 8.26
C ILE A 60 -2.14 -5.71 9.69
N ASP A 61 -1.60 -4.83 10.54
CA ASP A 61 -2.06 -4.64 11.91
C ASP A 61 -3.51 -4.10 11.96
N LYS A 62 -3.85 -3.18 11.08
CA LYS A 62 -5.21 -2.64 10.94
C LYS A 62 -6.19 -3.73 10.55
N LEU A 63 -5.87 -4.52 9.52
CA LEU A 63 -6.72 -5.63 9.04
C LEU A 63 -6.88 -6.72 10.10
N ALA A 64 -5.82 -7.03 10.85
CA ALA A 64 -5.88 -8.00 11.95
C ALA A 64 -6.88 -7.58 13.04
N LYS A 65 -6.93 -6.29 13.38
CA LYS A 65 -7.92 -5.75 14.34
C LYS A 65 -9.37 -5.88 13.84
N MET A 66 -9.56 -5.96 12.54
CA MET A 66 -10.85 -6.19 11.88
C MET A 66 -11.18 -7.68 11.67
N GLY A 67 -10.32 -8.60 12.17
CA GLY A 67 -10.51 -10.04 11.99
C GLY A 67 -9.99 -10.58 10.66
N CYS A 68 -9.31 -9.76 9.85
CA CYS A 68 -8.70 -10.18 8.59
C CYS A 68 -7.18 -10.35 8.76
N TYR A 69 -6.74 -11.61 8.83
CA TYR A 69 -5.32 -11.95 9.04
C TYR A 69 -4.66 -12.26 7.71
N ILE A 70 -3.73 -11.41 7.28
CA ILE A 70 -2.99 -11.55 6.03
C ILE A 70 -1.48 -11.61 6.28
N LYS A 71 -0.76 -12.16 5.29
CA LYS A 71 0.70 -12.17 5.25
C LYS A 71 1.22 -10.96 4.46
N ARG A 72 2.51 -10.64 4.62
CA ARG A 72 3.17 -9.54 3.89
C ARG A 72 3.03 -9.63 2.37
N ASN A 73 3.03 -10.83 1.81
CA ASN A 73 2.88 -11.05 0.37
C ASN A 73 1.42 -10.97 -0.13
N GLN A 74 0.49 -10.68 0.76
CA GLN A 74 -0.92 -10.50 0.41
C GLN A 74 -1.35 -9.03 0.42
N ILE A 75 -0.40 -8.10 0.51
CA ILE A 75 -0.66 -6.67 0.41
C ILE A 75 0.43 -5.97 -0.39
N ILE A 76 0.02 -5.06 -1.25
CA ILE A 76 0.87 -4.16 -2.03
C ILE A 76 0.32 -2.74 -1.86
N THR A 77 1.17 -1.82 -1.45
CA THR A 77 0.84 -0.40 -1.36
C THR A 77 1.49 0.37 -2.51
N SER A 78 0.97 1.55 -2.82
CA SER A 78 1.64 2.46 -3.77
C SER A 78 3.04 2.86 -3.29
N GLY A 79 3.28 2.88 -1.98
CA GLY A 79 4.62 3.06 -1.40
C GLY A 79 5.58 1.94 -1.79
N ASP A 80 5.13 0.67 -1.73
CA ASP A 80 5.94 -0.49 -2.18
C ASP A 80 6.31 -0.38 -3.65
N VAL A 81 5.34 -0.01 -4.49
CA VAL A 81 5.57 0.17 -5.94
C VAL A 81 6.59 1.29 -6.20
N MET A 82 6.49 2.40 -5.48
CA MET A 82 7.44 3.51 -5.60
C MET A 82 8.84 3.11 -5.13
N ILE A 83 8.97 2.37 -4.02
CA ILE A 83 10.24 1.84 -3.54
C ILE A 83 10.89 0.96 -4.61
N GLN A 84 10.10 0.05 -5.21
CA GLN A 84 10.60 -0.81 -6.28
C GLN A 84 11.06 0.00 -7.50
N TYR A 85 10.27 0.99 -7.91
CA TYR A 85 10.59 1.89 -9.01
C TYR A 85 11.89 2.67 -8.77
N LEU A 86 12.08 3.21 -7.55
CA LEU A 86 13.32 3.92 -7.19
C LEU A 86 14.54 3.02 -7.23
N LYS A 87 14.43 1.78 -6.73
CA LYS A 87 15.52 0.81 -6.77
C LYS A 87 15.92 0.43 -8.20
N GLU A 88 14.95 0.34 -9.09
CA GLU A 88 15.20 -0.07 -10.48
C GLU A 88 15.74 1.07 -11.34
N TYR A 89 15.15 2.27 -11.24
CA TYR A 89 15.45 3.38 -12.15
C TYR A 89 16.32 4.48 -11.55
N TYR A 90 16.39 4.58 -10.23
CA TYR A 90 17.16 5.59 -9.51
C TYR A 90 18.01 4.98 -8.38
N PRO A 91 18.82 3.94 -8.68
CA PRO A 91 19.63 3.30 -7.64
C PRO A 91 20.60 4.29 -7.02
N GLU A 92 20.75 4.20 -5.68
CA GLU A 92 21.66 5.04 -4.89
C GLU A 92 21.40 6.56 -4.94
N LYS A 93 20.28 6.97 -5.52
CA LYS A 93 19.88 8.38 -5.55
C LYS A 93 19.29 8.83 -4.20
N LYS A 94 19.60 10.08 -3.84
CA LYS A 94 19.03 10.71 -2.65
C LYS A 94 17.61 11.19 -2.94
N VAL A 95 16.69 10.79 -2.09
CA VAL A 95 15.26 11.08 -2.25
C VAL A 95 14.78 12.05 -1.17
N TYR A 96 14.12 13.12 -1.57
CA TYR A 96 13.27 13.89 -0.68
C TYR A 96 11.85 13.35 -0.75
N LEU A 97 11.35 12.86 0.38
CA LEU A 97 10.01 12.29 0.48
C LEU A 97 9.06 13.26 1.19
N VAL A 98 8.00 13.67 0.50
CA VAL A 98 6.83 14.30 1.12
C VAL A 98 5.85 13.18 1.46
N GLY A 99 5.82 12.81 2.73
CA GLY A 99 5.02 11.69 3.20
C GLY A 99 4.88 11.68 4.71
N THR A 100 4.09 10.72 5.20
CA THR A 100 3.92 10.48 6.63
C THR A 100 5.17 9.86 7.24
N PRO A 101 5.38 9.97 8.57
CA PRO A 101 6.47 9.27 9.25
C PRO A 101 6.49 7.76 8.99
N ASP A 102 5.31 7.12 8.88
CA ASP A 102 5.19 5.69 8.60
C ASP A 102 5.69 5.33 7.18
N LEU A 103 5.37 6.18 6.19
CA LEU A 103 5.91 6.02 4.83
C LEU A 103 7.42 6.25 4.80
N GLU A 104 7.93 7.27 5.52
CA GLU A 104 9.37 7.52 5.62
C GLU A 104 10.11 6.32 6.22
N GLU A 105 9.58 5.73 7.29
CA GLU A 105 10.16 4.54 7.91
C GLU A 105 10.21 3.37 6.94
N ASN A 106 9.10 3.11 6.22
CA ASN A 106 9.04 2.07 5.20
C ASN A 106 10.10 2.26 4.09
N PHE A 107 10.31 3.50 3.64
CA PHE A 107 11.35 3.82 2.66
C PHE A 107 12.76 3.53 3.20
N ARG A 108 13.07 3.95 4.45
CA ARG A 108 14.37 3.70 5.10
C ARG A 108 14.62 2.21 5.31
N GLU A 109 13.65 1.47 5.81
CA GLU A 109 13.75 0.01 6.02
C GLU A 109 14.03 -0.74 4.71
N ASN A 110 13.58 -0.20 3.59
CA ASN A 110 13.83 -0.74 2.26
C ASN A 110 15.10 -0.18 1.58
N GLY A 111 15.93 0.57 2.31
CA GLY A 111 17.23 1.04 1.84
C GLY A 111 17.18 2.24 0.91
N ILE A 112 16.07 3.00 0.87
CA ILE A 112 16.01 4.27 0.14
C ILE A 112 16.75 5.35 0.93
N LEU A 113 17.64 6.05 0.27
CA LEU A 113 18.43 7.14 0.86
C LEU A 113 17.61 8.41 0.97
N LEU A 114 16.97 8.62 2.11
CA LEU A 114 16.17 9.84 2.36
C LEU A 114 17.06 11.00 2.80
N THR A 115 16.80 12.18 2.23
CA THR A 115 17.49 13.43 2.58
C THR A 115 16.52 14.62 2.61
N ARG A 116 16.89 15.65 3.35
CA ARG A 116 16.22 16.96 3.31
C ARG A 116 17.03 18.00 2.55
N GLU A 117 18.24 17.66 2.15
CA GLU A 117 19.17 18.58 1.51
C GLU A 117 19.67 17.98 0.19
N MET A 118 19.63 18.78 -0.85
CA MET A 118 20.13 18.43 -2.20
C MET A 118 19.67 17.03 -2.66
N PRO A 119 18.36 16.79 -2.79
CA PRO A 119 17.87 15.53 -3.32
C PRO A 119 18.13 15.42 -4.81
N ASP A 120 18.32 14.19 -5.29
CA ASP A 120 18.32 13.89 -6.72
C ASP A 120 16.89 13.70 -7.26
N VAL A 121 15.98 13.23 -6.38
CA VAL A 121 14.59 12.90 -6.72
C VAL A 121 13.66 13.39 -5.61
N VAL A 122 12.52 13.95 -5.99
CA VAL A 122 11.43 14.30 -5.07
C VAL A 122 10.29 13.30 -5.29
N VAL A 123 9.83 12.68 -4.21
CA VAL A 123 8.66 11.78 -4.21
C VAL A 123 7.58 12.40 -3.34
N ILE A 124 6.37 12.48 -3.86
CA ILE A 124 5.20 13.01 -3.14
C ILE A 124 4.19 11.88 -2.95
N GLY A 125 3.97 11.51 -1.69
CA GLY A 125 2.94 10.57 -1.27
C GLY A 125 1.69 11.27 -0.75
N PHE A 126 0.69 10.49 -0.34
CA PHE A 126 -0.44 11.01 0.42
C PHE A 126 0.00 11.28 1.86
N ASP A 127 0.18 12.56 2.19
CA ASP A 127 0.73 13.00 3.46
C ASP A 127 -0.31 13.73 4.33
N MET A 128 -0.85 13.02 5.31
CA MET A 128 -1.77 13.59 6.30
C MET A 128 -1.05 14.47 7.35
N THR A 129 0.29 14.52 7.30
CA THR A 129 1.14 15.36 8.16
C THR A 129 1.82 16.49 7.36
N LEU A 130 1.24 16.83 6.20
CA LEU A 130 1.77 17.85 5.30
C LEU A 130 1.90 19.20 6.00
N THR A 131 3.06 19.83 5.82
CA THR A 131 3.36 21.18 6.28
C THR A 131 3.76 22.08 5.12
N TYR A 132 3.65 23.38 5.30
CA TYR A 132 4.15 24.34 4.31
C TYR A 132 5.64 24.17 4.03
N GLU A 133 6.44 23.89 5.06
CA GLU A 133 7.88 23.61 4.92
C GLU A 133 8.16 22.41 4.00
N LYS A 134 7.38 21.34 4.13
CA LYS A 134 7.52 20.17 3.24
C LYS A 134 7.25 20.52 1.78
N LEU A 135 6.24 21.34 1.51
CA LEU A 135 5.91 21.81 0.16
C LEU A 135 7.00 22.72 -0.39
N GLU A 136 7.45 23.69 0.39
CA GLU A 136 8.51 24.62 0.00
C GLU A 136 9.77 23.85 -0.42
N ARG A 137 10.22 22.90 0.41
CA ARG A 137 11.38 22.05 0.09
C ARG A 137 11.18 21.17 -1.14
N ALA A 138 9.96 20.76 -1.44
CA ALA A 138 9.68 19.96 -2.63
C ALA A 138 9.74 20.79 -3.93
N CYS A 139 9.59 22.11 -3.83
CA CYS A 139 9.56 23.02 -4.98
C CYS A 139 10.89 23.74 -5.24
N THR A 140 11.85 23.69 -4.33
CA THR A 140 13.17 24.32 -4.43
C THR A 140 14.25 23.35 -4.80
#